data_2fe415814c2e218b77fcb0e7094a3f05
#
_entry.id   2fe415814c2e218b77fcb0e7094a3f05
#
_cell.length_a   1.000
_cell.length_b   1.000
_cell.length_c   1.000
_cell.angle_alpha   90.00
_cell.angle_beta   90.00
_cell.angle_gamma   90.00
#
_symmetry.space_group_name_H-M   'P 1'
#
loop_
_entity.id
_entity.type
_entity.pdbx_description
1 polymer ?
#
loop_
_entity_poly.entity_id
_entity_poly.type
_entity_poly.pdbx_seq_one_letter_code
_entity_poly.pdbx_strand_id
1 'polypeptide(L)'
;MTALEADCPDDWRVVWYRGLVALSRGDHGTAALSFDAVYDAFPGEPAPKLALGVCAELLDQWDNAAEYYRLVWSTDRSFVSAAFGLARVRLAVGDRGGAVRALESIPEASTHYTAARVAAVRARLRKRSAAEPLLPDLTASAAQIARLELDPRRREALTIEVLGTALEWLVLGGTGGPGGVGATAAGSLLGSELSERGLRFGLERSYRVLARLAQRSEKRIELVDRANQVRPRTWV
;
A
#
# COMPACT_ATOMS: atom_id res chain seq x y z
N MET A 1 21.83 10.16 -27.45
CA MET A 1 20.97 9.14 -28.04
C MET A 1 20.94 9.19 -29.56
N THR A 2 20.69 10.32 -30.17
CA THR A 2 20.61 10.47 -31.64
C THR A 2 21.81 9.92 -32.45
N ALA A 3 23.03 9.98 -31.91
CA ALA A 3 24.22 9.45 -32.59
C ALA A 3 24.24 7.91 -32.57
N LEU A 4 23.93 7.28 -31.43
CA LEU A 4 23.87 5.82 -31.28
C LEU A 4 22.71 5.21 -32.09
N GLU A 5 21.58 5.93 -32.19
CA GLU A 5 20.43 5.51 -33.01
C GLU A 5 20.76 5.53 -34.52
N ALA A 6 21.64 6.45 -34.98
CA ALA A 6 22.08 6.52 -36.37
C ALA A 6 23.07 5.40 -36.70
N ASP A 7 23.93 5.03 -35.76
CA ASP A 7 25.00 4.04 -36.01
C ASP A 7 24.51 2.58 -35.85
N CYS A 8 23.54 2.33 -34.93
CA CYS A 8 23.07 0.98 -34.63
C CYS A 8 21.55 0.97 -34.30
N PRO A 9 20.66 1.25 -35.27
CA PRO A 9 19.23 1.43 -35.04
C PRO A 9 18.54 0.15 -34.53
N ASP A 10 19.06 -1.03 -34.88
CA ASP A 10 18.48 -2.33 -34.54
C ASP A 10 19.08 -2.96 -33.24
N ASP A 11 20.01 -2.27 -32.57
CA ASP A 11 20.54 -2.75 -31.30
C ASP A 11 19.44 -2.64 -30.22
N TRP A 12 19.07 -3.77 -29.65
CA TRP A 12 18.04 -3.85 -28.60
C TRP A 12 18.30 -2.90 -27.42
N ARG A 13 19.55 -2.59 -27.14
CA ARG A 13 19.94 -1.63 -26.08
C ARG A 13 19.49 -0.21 -26.42
N VAL A 14 19.62 0.17 -27.70
CA VAL A 14 19.14 1.47 -28.18
C VAL A 14 17.63 1.55 -28.07
N VAL A 15 16.93 0.49 -28.47
CA VAL A 15 15.47 0.40 -28.36
C VAL A 15 15.04 0.46 -26.90
N TRP A 16 15.72 -0.26 -26.00
CA TRP A 16 15.49 -0.22 -24.56
C TRP A 16 15.62 1.19 -23.98
N TYR A 17 16.75 1.86 -24.26
CA TYR A 17 16.97 3.24 -23.78
C TYR A 17 16.01 4.25 -24.40
N ARG A 18 15.55 4.05 -25.63
CA ARG A 18 14.46 4.84 -26.23
C ARG A 18 13.19 4.72 -25.41
N GLY A 19 12.82 3.50 -25.04
CA GLY A 19 11.69 3.24 -24.15
C GLY A 19 11.81 3.96 -22.79
N LEU A 20 12.99 3.91 -22.16
CA LEU A 20 13.23 4.61 -20.89
C LEU A 20 13.14 6.13 -21.02
N VAL A 21 13.66 6.71 -22.10
CA VAL A 21 13.56 8.16 -22.37
C VAL A 21 12.12 8.57 -22.64
N ALA A 22 11.37 7.79 -23.43
CA ALA A 22 9.96 8.05 -23.68
C ALA A 22 9.16 8.01 -22.37
N LEU A 23 9.39 6.98 -21.55
CA LEU A 23 8.77 6.84 -20.22
C LEU A 23 9.06 8.05 -19.31
N SER A 24 10.32 8.51 -19.27
CA SER A 24 10.73 9.67 -18.46
C SER A 24 10.10 10.99 -18.92
N ARG A 25 9.66 11.06 -20.16
CA ARG A 25 8.97 12.22 -20.77
C ARG A 25 7.46 12.14 -20.67
N GLY A 26 6.92 11.05 -20.11
CA GLY A 26 5.48 10.79 -20.05
C GLY A 26 4.87 10.28 -21.35
N ASP A 27 5.68 9.96 -22.35
CA ASP A 27 5.20 9.33 -23.59
C ASP A 27 5.12 7.81 -23.40
N HIS A 28 4.07 7.41 -22.69
CA HIS A 28 3.87 6.01 -22.30
C HIS A 28 3.58 5.09 -23.50
N GLY A 29 2.98 5.63 -24.57
CA GLY A 29 2.69 4.89 -25.79
C GLY A 29 3.98 4.51 -26.55
N THR A 30 4.85 5.48 -26.82
CA THR A 30 6.15 5.22 -27.46
C THR A 30 7.04 4.35 -26.56
N ALA A 31 6.98 4.51 -25.24
CA ALA A 31 7.68 3.64 -24.30
C ALA A 31 7.22 2.19 -24.42
N ALA A 32 5.91 1.94 -24.45
CA ALA A 32 5.34 0.61 -24.61
C ALA A 32 5.79 -0.05 -25.91
N LEU A 33 5.71 0.64 -27.05
CA LEU A 33 6.17 0.11 -28.34
C LEU A 33 7.66 -0.27 -28.33
N SER A 34 8.49 0.53 -27.67
CA SER A 34 9.91 0.25 -27.55
C SER A 34 10.19 -0.98 -26.68
N PHE A 35 9.50 -1.12 -25.53
CA PHE A 35 9.67 -2.27 -24.65
C PHE A 35 9.07 -3.56 -25.25
N ASP A 36 8.01 -3.44 -26.05
CA ASP A 36 7.40 -4.55 -26.76
C ASP A 36 8.36 -5.13 -27.81
N ALA A 37 9.03 -4.27 -28.60
CA ALA A 37 10.05 -4.70 -29.52
C ALA A 37 11.23 -5.42 -28.83
N VAL A 38 11.62 -4.99 -27.61
CA VAL A 38 12.63 -5.69 -26.83
C VAL A 38 12.08 -7.02 -26.28
N TYR A 39 10.81 -7.06 -25.88
CA TYR A 39 10.16 -8.27 -25.43
C TYR A 39 10.06 -9.32 -26.54
N ASP A 40 9.73 -8.92 -27.76
CA ASP A 40 9.68 -9.82 -28.92
C ASP A 40 11.05 -10.44 -29.21
N ALA A 41 12.12 -9.66 -29.06
CA ALA A 41 13.48 -10.15 -29.26
C ALA A 41 13.94 -11.08 -28.12
N PHE A 42 13.48 -10.83 -26.89
CA PHE A 42 13.90 -11.54 -25.66
C PHE A 42 12.70 -11.93 -24.78
N PRO A 43 11.84 -12.84 -25.23
CA PRO A 43 10.59 -13.19 -24.50
C PRO A 43 10.85 -13.90 -23.15
N GLY A 44 12.06 -14.41 -22.94
CA GLY A 44 12.47 -15.01 -21.66
C GLY A 44 12.78 -14.00 -20.57
N GLU A 45 13.17 -12.76 -20.95
CA GLU A 45 13.63 -11.75 -20.00
C GLU A 45 12.47 -11.12 -19.20
N PRO A 46 12.60 -10.98 -17.87
CA PRO A 46 11.56 -10.37 -17.03
C PRO A 46 11.54 -8.85 -17.13
N ALA A 47 12.65 -8.19 -17.46
CA ALA A 47 12.77 -6.74 -17.44
C ALA A 47 11.85 -6.05 -18.49
N PRO A 48 11.76 -6.49 -19.75
CA PRO A 48 10.83 -5.92 -20.71
C PRO A 48 9.36 -6.09 -20.29
N LYS A 49 8.99 -7.26 -19.75
CA LYS A 49 7.65 -7.53 -19.22
C LYS A 49 7.30 -6.59 -18.07
N LEU A 50 8.25 -6.36 -17.16
CA LEU A 50 8.07 -5.43 -16.06
C LEU A 50 7.86 -4.00 -16.57
N ALA A 51 8.63 -3.58 -17.55
CA ALA A 51 8.51 -2.26 -18.18
C ALA A 51 7.16 -2.10 -18.90
N LEU A 52 6.71 -3.13 -19.63
CA LEU A 52 5.37 -3.17 -20.25
C LEU A 52 4.27 -3.08 -19.20
N GLY A 53 4.41 -3.77 -18.06
CA GLY A 53 3.50 -3.64 -16.93
C GLY A 53 3.39 -2.22 -16.40
N VAL A 54 4.52 -1.51 -16.30
CA VAL A 54 4.56 -0.08 -15.90
C VAL A 54 3.86 0.79 -16.95
N CYS A 55 4.14 0.59 -18.25
CA CYS A 55 3.48 1.36 -19.31
C CYS A 55 1.97 1.13 -19.30
N ALA A 56 1.52 -0.12 -19.19
CA ALA A 56 0.12 -0.47 -19.12
C ALA A 56 -0.58 0.15 -17.89
N GLU A 57 0.08 0.17 -16.72
CA GLU A 57 -0.41 0.84 -15.51
C GLU A 57 -0.58 2.35 -15.75
N LEU A 58 0.38 3.02 -16.40
CA LEU A 58 0.34 4.45 -16.69
C LEU A 58 -0.65 4.83 -17.81
N LEU A 59 -1.06 3.85 -18.61
CA LEU A 59 -2.10 3.98 -19.65
C LEU A 59 -3.49 3.53 -19.18
N ASP A 60 -3.67 3.29 -17.86
CA ASP A 60 -4.90 2.80 -17.25
C ASP A 60 -5.39 1.45 -17.83
N GLN A 61 -4.49 0.68 -18.44
CA GLN A 61 -4.75 -0.67 -18.97
C GLN A 61 -4.58 -1.71 -17.86
N TRP A 62 -5.48 -1.68 -16.87
CA TRP A 62 -5.35 -2.41 -15.61
C TRP A 62 -5.20 -3.92 -15.77
N ASP A 63 -5.93 -4.54 -16.70
CA ASP A 63 -5.86 -5.98 -16.94
C ASP A 63 -4.52 -6.40 -17.52
N ASN A 64 -4.02 -5.67 -18.53
CA ASN A 64 -2.71 -5.90 -19.12
C ASN A 64 -1.59 -5.69 -18.09
N ALA A 65 -1.65 -4.61 -17.32
CA ALA A 65 -0.69 -4.34 -16.26
C ALA A 65 -0.67 -5.47 -15.21
N ALA A 66 -1.84 -5.93 -14.77
CA ALA A 66 -1.95 -7.03 -13.81
C ALA A 66 -1.35 -8.32 -14.36
N GLU A 67 -1.57 -8.62 -15.65
CA GLU A 67 -1.05 -9.83 -16.30
C GLU A 67 0.49 -9.79 -16.38
N TYR A 68 1.07 -8.69 -16.86
CA TYR A 68 2.52 -8.53 -16.92
C TYR A 68 3.17 -8.64 -15.54
N TYR A 69 2.64 -7.93 -14.53
CA TYR A 69 3.17 -8.01 -13.17
C TYR A 69 3.01 -9.40 -12.57
N ARG A 70 1.88 -10.07 -12.80
CA ARG A 70 1.65 -11.43 -12.34
C ARG A 70 2.64 -12.41 -12.97
N LEU A 71 2.87 -12.29 -14.28
CA LEU A 71 3.80 -13.14 -15.00
C LEU A 71 5.22 -12.97 -14.48
N VAL A 72 5.73 -11.74 -14.35
CA VAL A 72 7.04 -11.47 -13.79
C VAL A 72 7.16 -12.03 -12.37
N TRP A 73 6.19 -11.75 -11.51
CA TRP A 73 6.20 -12.18 -10.11
C TRP A 73 6.11 -13.69 -9.93
N SER A 74 5.39 -14.39 -10.83
CA SER A 74 5.29 -15.84 -10.77
C SER A 74 6.55 -16.54 -11.27
N THR A 75 7.29 -15.91 -12.18
CA THR A 75 8.52 -16.45 -12.77
C THR A 75 9.72 -16.24 -11.86
N ASP A 76 9.87 -15.03 -11.31
CA ASP A 76 10.99 -14.68 -10.45
C ASP A 76 10.57 -13.78 -9.28
N ARG A 77 10.63 -14.34 -8.08
CA ARG A 77 10.30 -13.67 -6.82
C ARG A 77 11.31 -12.62 -6.37
N SER A 78 12.43 -12.46 -7.08
CA SER A 78 13.38 -11.37 -6.82
C SER A 78 12.87 -10.02 -7.34
N PHE A 79 11.97 -10.03 -8.34
CA PHE A 79 11.31 -8.82 -8.88
C PHE A 79 10.19 -8.32 -7.98
N VAL A 80 10.53 -7.93 -6.76
CA VAL A 80 9.57 -7.45 -5.75
C VAL A 80 8.73 -6.27 -6.26
N SER A 81 9.29 -5.45 -7.15
CA SER A 81 8.57 -4.35 -7.84
C SER A 81 7.32 -4.83 -8.58
N ALA A 82 7.35 -6.04 -9.15
CA ALA A 82 6.19 -6.62 -9.81
C ALA A 82 5.06 -6.95 -8.82
N ALA A 83 5.38 -7.47 -7.62
CA ALA A 83 4.37 -7.70 -6.58
C ALA A 83 3.73 -6.39 -6.09
N PHE A 84 4.53 -5.33 -5.92
CA PHE A 84 4.00 -4.01 -5.57
C PHE A 84 3.17 -3.40 -6.73
N GLY A 85 3.61 -3.56 -7.99
CA GLY A 85 2.84 -3.15 -9.16
C GLY A 85 1.51 -3.86 -9.24
N LEU A 86 1.51 -5.19 -9.11
CA LEU A 86 0.29 -5.99 -9.07
C LEU A 86 -0.67 -5.53 -7.96
N ALA A 87 -0.15 -5.22 -6.77
CA ALA A 87 -0.98 -4.73 -5.68
C ALA A 87 -1.60 -3.36 -5.99
N ARG A 88 -0.85 -2.42 -6.60
CA ARG A 88 -1.39 -1.10 -6.99
C ARG A 88 -2.52 -1.25 -8.01
N VAL A 89 -2.30 -2.04 -9.04
CA VAL A 89 -3.29 -2.30 -10.09
C VAL A 89 -4.54 -2.95 -9.52
N ARG A 90 -4.40 -3.96 -8.66
CA ARG A 90 -5.53 -4.59 -7.96
C ARG A 90 -6.32 -3.59 -7.10
N LEU A 91 -5.64 -2.66 -6.42
CA LEU A 91 -6.29 -1.59 -5.67
C LEU A 91 -7.01 -0.58 -6.58
N ALA A 92 -6.48 -0.29 -7.76
CA ALA A 92 -7.10 0.61 -8.73
C ALA A 92 -8.46 0.07 -9.21
N VAL A 93 -8.55 -1.25 -9.45
CA VAL A 93 -9.80 -1.91 -9.85
C VAL A 93 -10.68 -2.36 -8.66
N GLY A 94 -10.32 -2.00 -7.43
CA GLY A 94 -11.10 -2.33 -6.23
C GLY A 94 -10.87 -3.73 -5.65
N ASP A 95 -10.00 -4.56 -6.25
CA ASP A 95 -9.62 -5.89 -5.72
C ASP A 95 -8.63 -5.77 -4.54
N ARG A 96 -9.15 -5.36 -3.40
CA ARG A 96 -8.39 -5.20 -2.15
C ARG A 96 -7.78 -6.53 -1.71
N GLY A 97 -8.55 -7.61 -1.77
CA GLY A 97 -8.09 -8.94 -1.39
C GLY A 97 -6.91 -9.41 -2.24
N GLY A 98 -6.99 -9.22 -3.55
CA GLY A 98 -5.90 -9.51 -4.48
C GLY A 98 -4.64 -8.70 -4.21
N ALA A 99 -4.79 -7.42 -3.89
CA ALA A 99 -3.66 -6.56 -3.52
C ALA A 99 -2.97 -7.04 -2.24
N VAL A 100 -3.75 -7.37 -1.21
CA VAL A 100 -3.21 -7.90 0.05
C VAL A 100 -2.45 -9.21 -0.20
N ARG A 101 -3.04 -10.15 -0.95
CA ARG A 101 -2.36 -11.41 -1.30
C ARG A 101 -1.07 -11.19 -2.05
N ALA A 102 -1.02 -10.26 -3.02
CA ALA A 102 0.20 -9.93 -3.75
C ALA A 102 1.30 -9.44 -2.82
N LEU A 103 0.99 -8.50 -1.91
CA LEU A 103 1.96 -7.97 -0.94
C LEU A 103 2.40 -9.03 0.09
N GLU A 104 1.48 -9.87 0.54
CA GLU A 104 1.79 -10.91 1.51
C GLU A 104 2.55 -12.10 0.92
N SER A 105 2.55 -12.26 -0.39
CA SER A 105 3.35 -13.27 -1.07
C SER A 105 4.85 -12.95 -1.12
N ILE A 106 5.27 -11.74 -0.72
CA ILE A 106 6.69 -11.35 -0.63
C ILE A 106 7.33 -12.11 0.55
N PRO A 107 8.42 -12.88 0.30
CA PRO A 107 9.06 -13.71 1.32
C PRO A 107 9.64 -12.91 2.48
N GLU A 108 9.70 -13.51 3.65
CA GLU A 108 10.29 -12.91 4.85
C GLU A 108 11.78 -12.60 4.69
N ALA A 109 12.50 -13.39 3.93
CA ALA A 109 13.90 -13.16 3.60
C ALA A 109 14.16 -11.94 2.70
N SER A 110 13.10 -11.34 2.13
CA SER A 110 13.24 -10.14 1.29
C SER A 110 13.54 -8.91 2.13
N THR A 111 14.49 -8.08 1.69
CA THR A 111 14.75 -6.75 2.26
C THR A 111 13.52 -5.83 2.23
N HIS A 112 12.55 -6.13 1.37
CA HIS A 112 11.29 -5.40 1.22
C HIS A 112 10.13 -5.98 2.04
N TYR A 113 10.36 -7.04 2.82
CA TYR A 113 9.32 -7.72 3.59
C TYR A 113 8.52 -6.76 4.48
N THR A 114 9.22 -6.00 5.34
CA THR A 114 8.56 -5.04 6.23
C THR A 114 7.75 -3.98 5.47
N ALA A 115 8.31 -3.45 4.37
CA ALA A 115 7.61 -2.49 3.52
C ALA A 115 6.35 -3.09 2.90
N ALA A 116 6.42 -4.33 2.43
CA ALA A 116 5.29 -5.05 1.85
C ALA A 116 4.19 -5.31 2.89
N ARG A 117 4.56 -5.70 4.11
CA ARG A 117 3.60 -5.92 5.20
C ARG A 117 2.91 -4.63 5.64
N VAL A 118 3.63 -3.52 5.72
CA VAL A 118 3.05 -2.18 5.96
C VAL A 118 2.09 -1.79 4.83
N ALA A 119 2.48 -2.02 3.58
CA ALA A 119 1.62 -1.77 2.44
C ALA A 119 0.35 -2.65 2.46
N ALA A 120 0.45 -3.91 2.89
CA ALA A 120 -0.70 -4.81 3.05
C ALA A 120 -1.67 -4.31 4.13
N VAL A 121 -1.17 -3.80 5.27
CA VAL A 121 -2.01 -3.13 6.29
C VAL A 121 -2.76 -1.96 5.65
N ARG A 122 -2.08 -1.06 4.95
CA ARG A 122 -2.71 0.09 4.29
C ARG A 122 -3.72 -0.31 3.21
N ALA A 123 -3.44 -1.39 2.47
CA ALA A 123 -4.39 -1.95 1.50
C ALA A 123 -5.69 -2.42 2.19
N ARG A 124 -5.59 -3.08 3.36
CA ARG A 124 -6.75 -3.48 4.17
C ARG A 124 -7.56 -2.29 4.68
N LEU A 125 -6.88 -1.22 5.08
CA LEU A 125 -7.52 -0.02 5.63
C LEU A 125 -8.13 0.90 4.57
N ARG A 126 -7.95 0.58 3.28
CA ARG A 126 -8.44 1.45 2.21
C ARG A 126 -9.94 1.69 2.35
N LYS A 127 -10.34 2.95 2.14
CA LYS A 127 -11.71 3.43 2.30
C LYS A 127 -12.71 2.53 1.58
N ARG A 128 -13.80 2.24 2.25
CA ARG A 128 -14.89 1.40 1.76
C ARG A 128 -16.24 1.94 2.24
N SER A 129 -17.33 1.37 1.71
CA SER A 129 -18.68 1.63 2.20
C SER A 129 -18.81 1.22 3.69
N ALA A 130 -19.60 1.94 4.46
CA ALA A 130 -19.90 1.59 5.86
C ALA A 130 -20.60 0.22 5.98
N ALA A 131 -21.28 -0.22 4.92
CA ALA A 131 -21.92 -1.54 4.87
C ALA A 131 -20.93 -2.70 4.70
N GLU A 132 -19.71 -2.44 4.23
CA GLU A 132 -18.68 -3.47 4.07
C GLU A 132 -18.04 -3.80 5.42
N PRO A 133 -17.88 -5.10 5.76
CA PRO A 133 -17.24 -5.49 7.00
C PRO A 133 -15.76 -5.05 7.02
N LEU A 134 -15.36 -4.37 8.08
CA LEU A 134 -13.99 -3.90 8.27
C LEU A 134 -13.28 -4.62 9.42
N LEU A 135 -14.01 -5.16 10.40
CA LEU A 135 -13.46 -5.75 11.61
C LEU A 135 -12.42 -6.86 11.36
N PRO A 136 -12.62 -7.80 10.40
CA PRO A 136 -11.61 -8.80 10.10
C PRO A 136 -10.28 -8.19 9.62
N ASP A 137 -10.37 -7.14 8.79
CA ASP A 137 -9.18 -6.43 8.27
C ASP A 137 -8.46 -5.63 9.36
N LEU A 138 -9.20 -5.02 10.28
CA LEU A 138 -8.62 -4.34 11.46
C LEU A 138 -7.89 -5.32 12.36
N THR A 139 -8.49 -6.47 12.63
CA THR A 139 -7.89 -7.52 13.46
C THR A 139 -6.64 -8.09 12.80
N ALA A 140 -6.70 -8.40 11.50
CA ALA A 140 -5.54 -8.86 10.74
C ALA A 140 -4.42 -7.82 10.71
N SER A 141 -4.77 -6.53 10.56
CA SER A 141 -3.81 -5.42 10.59
C SER A 141 -3.13 -5.30 11.95
N ALA A 142 -3.89 -5.39 13.03
CA ALA A 142 -3.35 -5.35 14.40
C ALA A 142 -2.40 -6.52 14.68
N ALA A 143 -2.78 -7.74 14.29
CA ALA A 143 -1.94 -8.92 14.41
C ALA A 143 -0.64 -8.80 13.59
N GLN A 144 -0.71 -8.21 12.41
CA GLN A 144 0.45 -7.97 11.57
C GLN A 144 1.41 -6.94 12.17
N ILE A 145 0.90 -5.82 12.69
CA ILE A 145 1.71 -4.79 13.37
C ILE A 145 2.43 -5.38 14.59
N ALA A 146 1.77 -6.26 15.34
CA ALA A 146 2.36 -6.90 16.51
C ALA A 146 3.58 -7.78 16.17
N ARG A 147 3.56 -8.42 14.98
CA ARG A 147 4.64 -9.32 14.51
C ARG A 147 5.81 -8.59 13.84
N LEU A 148 5.58 -7.36 13.35
CA LEU A 148 6.60 -6.62 12.60
C LEU A 148 7.60 -5.96 13.55
N GLU A 149 8.88 -6.08 13.23
CA GLU A 149 9.94 -5.31 13.85
C GLU A 149 9.97 -3.88 13.26
N LEU A 150 9.16 -3.02 13.84
CA LEU A 150 9.08 -1.61 13.46
C LEU A 150 9.76 -0.74 14.52
N ASP A 151 10.45 0.30 14.07
CA ASP A 151 10.88 1.35 14.98
C ASP A 151 9.65 2.01 15.66
N PRO A 152 9.79 2.54 16.87
CA PRO A 152 8.67 3.06 17.64
C PRO A 152 7.84 4.11 16.90
N ARG A 153 8.48 4.97 16.10
CA ARG A 153 7.80 6.02 15.34
C ARG A 153 6.93 5.45 14.23
N ARG A 154 7.45 4.48 13.48
CA ARG A 154 6.68 3.81 12.41
C ARG A 154 5.55 2.98 12.99
N ARG A 155 5.79 2.29 14.10
CA ARG A 155 4.76 1.49 14.79
C ARG A 155 3.59 2.38 15.21
N GLU A 156 3.86 3.50 15.90
CA GLU A 156 2.80 4.40 16.35
C GLU A 156 2.08 5.09 15.18
N ALA A 157 2.79 5.46 14.12
CA ALA A 157 2.15 6.01 12.94
C ALA A 157 1.15 5.01 12.32
N LEU A 158 1.53 3.75 12.19
CA LEU A 158 0.66 2.71 11.64
C LEU A 158 -0.50 2.37 12.60
N THR A 159 -0.26 2.40 13.92
CA THR A 159 -1.30 2.27 14.96
C THR A 159 -2.36 3.36 14.81
N ILE A 160 -1.95 4.60 14.57
CA ILE A 160 -2.87 5.72 14.33
C ILE A 160 -3.69 5.48 13.06
N GLU A 161 -3.09 5.00 11.98
CA GLU A 161 -3.82 4.66 10.75
C GLU A 161 -4.92 3.62 11.02
N VAL A 162 -4.61 2.56 11.76
CA VAL A 162 -5.58 1.49 12.10
C VAL A 162 -6.68 1.98 13.02
N LEU A 163 -6.32 2.65 14.13
CA LEU A 163 -7.30 3.14 15.10
C LEU A 163 -8.17 4.25 14.51
N GLY A 164 -7.59 5.12 13.67
CA GLY A 164 -8.32 6.18 12.97
C GLY A 164 -9.37 5.60 12.02
N THR A 165 -8.97 4.61 11.20
CA THR A 165 -9.90 3.93 10.29
C THR A 165 -11.02 3.20 11.06
N ALA A 166 -10.68 2.56 12.19
CA ALA A 166 -11.68 1.91 13.05
C ALA A 166 -12.66 2.92 13.62
N LEU A 167 -12.18 4.07 14.08
CA LEU A 167 -13.02 5.14 14.63
C LEU A 167 -13.96 5.72 13.56
N GLU A 168 -13.43 6.04 12.38
CA GLU A 168 -14.24 6.54 11.27
C GLU A 168 -15.35 5.53 10.90
N TRP A 169 -15.01 4.25 10.81
CA TRP A 169 -15.96 3.21 10.48
C TRP A 169 -17.07 3.09 11.53
N LEU A 170 -16.75 3.14 12.84
CA LEU A 170 -17.76 3.11 13.91
C LEU A 170 -18.66 4.35 13.88
N VAL A 171 -18.09 5.55 13.70
CA VAL A 171 -18.85 6.81 13.67
C VAL A 171 -19.80 6.86 12.46
N LEU A 172 -19.42 6.28 11.33
CA LEU A 172 -20.26 6.15 10.14
C LEU A 172 -21.34 5.05 10.23
N GLY A 173 -21.51 4.42 11.40
CA GLY A 173 -22.50 3.38 11.63
C GLY A 173 -22.10 2.02 11.07
N GLY A 174 -20.81 1.78 10.91
CA GLY A 174 -20.27 0.51 10.47
C GLY A 174 -20.68 -0.61 11.44
N THR A 175 -21.39 -1.62 10.92
CA THR A 175 -21.84 -2.78 11.69
C THR A 175 -20.88 -3.95 11.46
N GLY A 176 -20.45 -4.55 12.53
CA GLY A 176 -19.48 -5.67 12.50
C GLY A 176 -20.05 -7.01 12.02
N GLY A 177 -20.69 -7.08 10.83
CA GLY A 177 -21.18 -8.34 10.27
C GLY A 177 -22.65 -8.69 10.57
N PRO A 178 -23.18 -9.85 10.08
CA PRO A 178 -24.59 -10.21 10.18
C PRO A 178 -25.03 -10.41 11.63
N GLY A 179 -25.61 -9.36 12.21
CA GLY A 179 -26.03 -9.31 13.60
C GLY A 179 -25.90 -7.91 14.19
N GLY A 180 -25.95 -6.88 13.30
CA GLY A 180 -25.87 -5.49 13.70
C GLY A 180 -26.75 -5.18 14.90
N VAL A 181 -26.11 -4.90 15.98
CA VAL A 181 -26.61 -4.17 17.16
C VAL A 181 -25.36 -3.58 17.80
N GLY A 182 -25.50 -2.43 18.44
CA GLY A 182 -24.51 -1.91 19.38
C GLY A 182 -24.10 -2.94 20.43
N ALA A 183 -23.52 -4.02 19.98
CA ALA A 183 -22.80 -4.96 20.80
C ALA A 183 -21.43 -4.34 20.97
N THR A 184 -21.17 -3.87 22.17
CA THR A 184 -19.86 -3.90 22.78
C THR A 184 -19.23 -5.25 22.41
N ALA A 185 -18.66 -5.39 21.22
CA ALA A 185 -17.75 -6.47 20.94
C ALA A 185 -16.65 -6.27 21.99
N ALA A 186 -16.64 -7.12 23.00
CA ALA A 186 -15.63 -7.16 24.03
C ALA A 186 -14.28 -7.54 23.40
N GLY A 187 -13.76 -6.67 22.55
CA GLY A 187 -12.54 -6.82 21.80
C GLY A 187 -11.66 -5.61 21.99
N SER A 188 -10.37 -5.85 22.04
CA SER A 188 -9.37 -4.78 22.01
C SER A 188 -8.65 -4.76 20.68
N LEU A 189 -8.43 -3.56 20.13
CA LEU A 189 -7.66 -3.31 18.92
C LEU A 189 -6.40 -2.52 19.29
N LEU A 190 -5.25 -3.12 19.15
CA LEU A 190 -3.96 -2.50 19.52
C LEU A 190 -3.95 -1.94 20.95
N GLY A 191 -4.51 -2.67 21.90
CA GLY A 191 -4.59 -2.28 23.31
C GLY A 191 -5.61 -1.17 23.62
N SER A 192 -6.54 -0.89 22.71
CA SER A 192 -7.65 0.03 22.90
C SER A 192 -8.97 -0.74 22.79
N GLU A 193 -9.94 -0.44 23.65
CA GLU A 193 -11.28 -1.00 23.53
C GLU A 193 -11.90 -0.61 22.18
N LEU A 194 -12.61 -1.55 21.55
CA LEU A 194 -13.29 -1.32 20.27
C LEU A 194 -14.62 -0.58 20.50
N SER A 195 -14.51 0.60 21.08
CA SER A 195 -15.58 1.59 21.27
C SER A 195 -15.10 2.95 20.81
N GLU A 196 -16.01 3.88 20.47
CA GLU A 196 -15.61 5.23 20.09
C GLU A 196 -14.69 5.85 21.15
N ARG A 197 -15.07 5.74 22.42
CA ARG A 197 -14.29 6.27 23.55
C ARG A 197 -12.93 5.60 23.68
N GLY A 198 -12.87 4.27 23.59
CA GLY A 198 -11.64 3.51 23.70
C GLY A 198 -10.66 3.81 22.55
N LEU A 199 -11.17 3.89 21.31
CA LEU A 199 -10.37 4.23 20.13
C LEU A 199 -9.84 5.67 20.20
N ARG A 200 -10.64 6.63 20.67
CA ARG A 200 -10.20 8.02 20.88
C ARG A 200 -9.07 8.10 21.91
N PHE A 201 -9.15 7.37 23.02
CA PHE A 201 -8.05 7.30 24.00
C PHE A 201 -6.82 6.61 23.42
N GLY A 202 -6.99 5.56 22.63
CA GLY A 202 -5.88 4.92 21.91
C GLY A 202 -5.15 5.88 20.97
N LEU A 203 -5.90 6.62 20.16
CA LEU A 203 -5.36 7.64 19.28
C LEU A 203 -4.64 8.76 20.03
N GLU A 204 -5.26 9.30 21.10
CA GLU A 204 -4.61 10.30 21.96
C GLU A 204 -3.27 9.79 22.47
N ARG A 205 -3.22 8.58 23.01
CA ARG A 205 -2.00 7.96 23.52
C ARG A 205 -0.91 7.87 22.42
N SER A 206 -1.26 7.36 21.23
CA SER A 206 -0.33 7.19 20.13
C SER A 206 0.19 8.53 19.59
N TYR A 207 -0.67 9.55 19.48
CA TYR A 207 -0.23 10.90 19.11
C TYR A 207 0.74 11.49 20.15
N ARG A 208 0.49 11.29 21.44
CA ARG A 208 1.41 11.74 22.51
C ARG A 208 2.76 11.00 22.47
N VAL A 209 2.76 9.71 22.14
CA VAL A 209 4.01 8.96 21.94
C VAL A 209 4.77 9.54 20.75
N LEU A 210 4.12 9.76 19.60
CA LEU A 210 4.76 10.39 18.43
C LEU A 210 5.28 11.79 18.74
N ALA A 211 4.54 12.59 19.53
CA ALA A 211 5.00 13.92 19.94
C ALA A 211 6.30 13.85 20.74
N ARG A 212 6.45 12.87 21.62
CA ARG A 212 7.71 12.65 22.38
C ARG A 212 8.86 12.22 21.48
N LEU A 213 8.59 11.49 20.42
CA LEU A 213 9.57 11.01 19.43
C LEU A 213 9.89 12.06 18.35
N ALA A 214 9.18 13.18 18.33
CA ALA A 214 9.37 14.22 17.32
C ALA A 214 10.63 15.06 17.63
N GLN A 215 11.51 15.17 16.63
CA GLN A 215 12.75 15.95 16.73
C GLN A 215 12.52 17.47 16.61
N ARG A 216 11.51 17.87 15.79
CA ARG A 216 11.19 19.29 15.54
C ARG A 216 10.07 19.74 16.48
N SER A 217 10.23 20.92 17.08
CA SER A 217 9.25 21.51 18.00
C SER A 217 7.89 21.74 17.34
N GLU A 218 7.86 22.23 16.11
CA GLU A 218 6.63 22.43 15.34
C GLU A 218 5.83 21.14 15.16
N LYS A 219 6.53 20.05 14.79
CA LYS A 219 5.86 18.74 14.63
C LYS A 219 5.38 18.19 15.97
N ARG A 220 6.08 18.47 17.06
CA ARG A 220 5.65 18.10 18.41
C ARG A 220 4.36 18.82 18.78
N ILE A 221 4.26 20.13 18.55
CA ILE A 221 3.06 20.92 18.82
C ILE A 221 1.89 20.38 17.99
N GLU A 222 2.06 20.20 16.67
CA GLU A 222 1.02 19.64 15.81
C GLU A 222 0.48 18.30 16.34
N LEU A 223 1.35 17.40 16.79
CA LEU A 223 0.96 16.09 17.30
C LEU A 223 0.24 16.17 18.64
N VAL A 224 0.63 17.11 19.51
CA VAL A 224 -0.08 17.39 20.77
C VAL A 224 -1.47 17.96 20.50
N ASP A 225 -1.59 18.87 19.54
CA ASP A 225 -2.89 19.44 19.15
C ASP A 225 -3.81 18.35 18.59
N ARG A 226 -3.30 17.45 17.75
CA ARG A 226 -4.07 16.30 17.27
C ARG A 226 -4.49 15.38 18.42
N ALA A 227 -3.60 15.13 19.39
CA ALA A 227 -3.96 14.36 20.59
C ALA A 227 -5.12 14.99 21.36
N ASN A 228 -5.09 16.31 21.53
CA ASN A 228 -6.16 17.05 22.22
C ASN A 228 -7.47 17.05 21.42
N GLN A 229 -7.41 17.14 20.10
CA GLN A 229 -8.60 17.13 19.23
C GLN A 229 -9.35 15.79 19.24
N VAL A 230 -8.61 14.67 19.27
CA VAL A 230 -9.22 13.34 19.27
C VAL A 230 -9.71 12.90 20.64
N ARG A 231 -9.24 13.52 21.71
CA ARG A 231 -9.60 13.17 23.09
C ARG A 231 -11.10 13.21 23.30
N PRO A 232 -11.71 12.19 23.96
CA PRO A 232 -13.11 12.22 24.31
C PRO A 232 -13.43 13.45 25.19
N ARG A 233 -14.49 14.19 24.85
CA ARG A 233 -14.97 15.26 25.74
C ARG A 233 -15.59 14.60 26.96
N THR A 234 -14.99 14.79 28.12
CA THR A 234 -15.62 14.46 29.40
C THR A 234 -16.47 15.64 29.80
N TRP A 235 -17.78 15.46 29.76
CA TRP A 235 -18.69 16.40 30.43
C TRP A 235 -18.46 16.20 31.93
N VAL A 236 -18.03 17.25 32.60
CA VAL A 236 -18.01 17.36 34.05
C VAL A 236 -19.35 17.89 34.52
#